data_94bb6f16536d80a8f4b766f0ce54829c
#
_entry.id   94bb6f16536d80a8f4b766f0ce54829c
#
_cell.length_a   1.000
_cell.length_b   1.000
_cell.length_c   1.000
_cell.angle_alpha   90.00
_cell.angle_beta   90.00
_cell.angle_gamma   90.00
#
_symmetry.space_group_name_H-M   'P 1'
#
loop_
_entity.id
_entity.type
_entity.pdbx_description
1 polymer ?
#
loop_
_entity_poly.entity_id
_entity_poly.type
_entity_poly.pdbx_seq_one_letter_code
_entity_poly.pdbx_strand_id
1 'polypeptide(L)'
;MKIETGQGTIPLITLLGIWSISALNALPGLAVSPILGQMSTIFPHSSEFDIQLLSSLPSLLTIPFILLSGKLTERINNIVLLQVGLIIFALSGLLYMLSSRMWQLIAVSALLGIGSGMIVPLSTGLISRHFIGRYRTRQFGLSSAITNITLVTATVLTGYLAEINWHLPFIVYFFPVVSFFLSFYLKRDTISVAPVKVTVSGKIEVKRLVSLMLFYGLVTYLAVIVSFNLPFLMRVSSNMRDWALVR
;
A
#
# COMPACT_ATOMS: atom_id res chain seq x y z
N MET A 1 -15.90 18.40 14.91
CA MET A 1 -15.44 17.41 15.88
C MET A 1 -13.92 17.51 15.95
N LYS A 2 -13.36 17.67 17.13
CA LYS A 2 -11.90 17.75 17.37
C LYS A 2 -11.44 16.45 18.05
N ILE A 3 -10.29 15.96 17.68
CA ILE A 3 -9.76 14.67 18.13
C ILE A 3 -8.46 14.92 18.88
N GLU A 4 -8.34 14.32 20.06
CA GLU A 4 -7.15 14.44 20.90
C GLU A 4 -5.97 13.64 20.31
N THR A 5 -4.80 14.26 20.34
CA THR A 5 -3.55 13.69 19.79
C THR A 5 -2.51 13.37 20.86
N GLY A 6 -2.76 13.83 22.10
CA GLY A 6 -1.79 13.80 23.19
C GLY A 6 -0.84 15.00 23.20
N GLN A 7 -0.84 15.83 22.14
CA GLN A 7 -0.12 17.12 22.07
C GLN A 7 -1.10 18.29 21.86
N GLY A 8 -2.36 18.00 21.61
CA GLY A 8 -3.40 18.98 21.28
C GLY A 8 -4.59 18.30 20.61
N THR A 9 -5.34 19.05 19.82
CA THR A 9 -6.48 18.53 19.07
C THR A 9 -6.34 18.81 17.58
N ILE A 10 -6.72 17.86 16.74
CA ILE A 10 -6.80 18.03 15.29
C ILE A 10 -8.25 17.93 14.81
N PRO A 11 -8.61 18.60 13.70
CA PRO A 11 -9.92 18.44 13.11
C PRO A 11 -10.10 17.04 12.50
N LEU A 12 -11.35 16.57 12.45
CA LEU A 12 -11.69 15.26 11.90
C LEU A 12 -11.20 15.09 10.44
N ILE A 13 -11.24 16.16 9.64
CA ILE A 13 -10.81 16.13 8.25
C ILE A 13 -9.32 15.77 8.09
N THR A 14 -8.46 16.26 8.99
CA THR A 14 -7.03 15.90 9.03
C THR A 14 -6.85 14.42 9.35
N LEU A 15 -7.65 13.89 10.28
CA LEU A 15 -7.61 12.45 10.61
C LEU A 15 -8.07 11.60 9.41
N LEU A 16 -9.15 11.99 8.74
CA LEU A 16 -9.63 11.33 7.53
C LEU A 16 -8.56 11.37 6.42
N GLY A 17 -7.84 12.48 6.29
CA GLY A 17 -6.68 12.59 5.39
C GLY A 17 -5.60 11.57 5.72
N ILE A 18 -5.21 11.43 6.99
CA ILE A 18 -4.22 10.45 7.44
C ILE A 18 -4.68 9.01 7.15
N TRP A 19 -5.94 8.71 7.42
CA TRP A 19 -6.52 7.38 7.17
C TRP A 19 -6.66 7.05 5.70
N SER A 20 -7.04 8.03 4.86
CA SER A 20 -7.13 7.84 3.40
C SER A 20 -5.76 7.52 2.80
N ILE A 21 -4.69 8.19 3.28
CA ILE A 21 -3.32 7.90 2.86
C ILE A 21 -2.88 6.51 3.32
N SER A 22 -3.27 6.12 4.54
CA SER A 22 -2.96 4.76 5.05
C SER A 22 -3.65 3.67 4.23
N ALA A 23 -4.88 3.91 3.76
CA ALA A 23 -5.60 2.98 2.90
C ALA A 23 -4.87 2.71 1.57
N LEU A 24 -4.14 3.70 1.04
CA LEU A 24 -3.38 3.57 -0.21
C LEU A 24 -2.27 2.51 -0.13
N ASN A 25 -1.75 2.21 1.07
CA ASN A 25 -0.72 1.20 1.24
C ASN A 25 -1.18 -0.22 0.85
N ALA A 26 -2.49 -0.46 0.77
CA ALA A 26 -3.07 -1.73 0.35
C ALA A 26 -3.20 -1.88 -1.18
N LEU A 27 -3.14 -0.78 -1.93
CA LEU A 27 -3.54 -0.75 -3.34
C LEU A 27 -2.47 -1.24 -4.35
N PRO A 28 -1.13 -1.08 -4.12
CA PRO A 28 -0.14 -1.49 -5.10
C PRO A 28 -0.27 -2.97 -5.47
N GLY A 29 -0.36 -3.25 -6.77
CA GLY A 29 -0.52 -4.63 -7.29
C GLY A 29 -1.93 -5.22 -7.18
N LEU A 30 -2.84 -4.60 -6.42
CA LEU A 30 -4.14 -5.16 -6.11
C LEU A 30 -5.06 -5.24 -7.34
N ALA A 31 -5.10 -4.22 -8.20
CA ALA A 31 -5.92 -4.22 -9.39
C ALA A 31 -5.39 -5.17 -10.49
N VAL A 32 -4.09 -5.47 -10.48
CA VAL A 32 -3.47 -6.39 -11.43
C VAL A 32 -3.73 -7.85 -11.04
N SER A 33 -3.74 -8.16 -9.75
CA SER A 33 -3.86 -9.53 -9.23
C SER A 33 -5.03 -10.33 -9.81
N PRO A 34 -6.28 -9.83 -9.84
CA PRO A 34 -7.41 -10.61 -10.36
C PRO A 34 -7.37 -10.82 -11.88
N ILE A 35 -6.68 -9.96 -12.62
CA ILE A 35 -6.60 -10.04 -14.10
C ILE A 35 -5.37 -10.81 -14.58
N LEU A 36 -4.41 -11.15 -13.71
CA LEU A 36 -3.20 -11.88 -14.12
C LEU A 36 -3.51 -13.18 -14.88
N GLY A 37 -4.51 -13.93 -14.44
CA GLY A 37 -4.93 -15.16 -15.11
C GLY A 37 -5.53 -14.95 -16.50
N GLN A 38 -6.06 -13.76 -16.80
CA GLN A 38 -6.65 -13.41 -18.09
C GLN A 38 -5.63 -12.75 -19.03
N MET A 39 -4.48 -12.28 -18.51
CA MET A 39 -3.49 -11.57 -19.30
C MET A 39 -2.90 -12.41 -20.43
N SER A 40 -2.74 -13.72 -20.24
CA SER A 40 -2.28 -14.65 -21.28
C SER A 40 -3.27 -14.76 -22.45
N THR A 41 -4.56 -14.59 -22.20
CA THR A 41 -5.60 -14.61 -23.26
C THR A 41 -5.74 -13.26 -23.93
N ILE A 42 -5.57 -12.16 -23.20
CA ILE A 42 -5.67 -10.78 -23.72
C ILE A 42 -4.42 -10.44 -24.55
N PHE A 43 -3.25 -10.89 -24.09
CA PHE A 43 -1.95 -10.64 -24.73
C PHE A 43 -1.24 -11.95 -25.10
N PRO A 44 -1.71 -12.71 -26.12
CA PRO A 44 -1.19 -14.05 -26.43
C PRO A 44 0.28 -14.06 -26.89
N HIS A 45 0.82 -12.91 -27.29
CA HIS A 45 2.22 -12.77 -27.69
C HIS A 45 3.16 -12.36 -26.55
N SER A 46 2.63 -12.17 -25.34
CA SER A 46 3.45 -11.79 -24.18
C SER A 46 3.97 -13.03 -23.46
N SER A 47 5.21 -12.95 -22.95
CA SER A 47 5.78 -14.05 -22.17
C SER A 47 5.16 -14.11 -20.77
N GLU A 48 5.20 -15.28 -20.14
CA GLU A 48 4.79 -15.43 -18.74
C GLU A 48 5.59 -14.51 -17.80
N PHE A 49 6.84 -14.22 -18.15
CA PHE A 49 7.69 -13.29 -17.44
C PHE A 49 7.14 -11.86 -17.49
N ASP A 50 6.66 -11.39 -18.66
CA ASP A 50 6.05 -10.06 -18.80
C ASP A 50 4.81 -9.91 -17.92
N ILE A 51 3.99 -10.97 -17.88
CA ILE A 51 2.77 -11.01 -17.05
C ILE A 51 3.15 -10.94 -15.55
N GLN A 52 4.16 -11.69 -15.13
CA GLN A 52 4.63 -11.65 -13.75
C GLN A 52 5.24 -10.29 -13.37
N LEU A 53 5.90 -9.61 -14.29
CA LEU A 53 6.45 -8.27 -14.06
C LEU A 53 5.37 -7.26 -13.67
N LEU A 54 4.13 -7.38 -14.18
CA LEU A 54 3.05 -6.47 -13.82
C LEU A 54 2.77 -6.43 -12.31
N SER A 55 2.89 -7.57 -11.63
CA SER A 55 2.65 -7.66 -10.18
C SER A 55 3.91 -7.45 -9.34
N SER A 56 5.06 -7.90 -9.83
CA SER A 56 6.32 -7.87 -9.07
C SER A 56 7.07 -6.54 -9.18
N LEU A 57 7.01 -5.87 -10.34
CA LEU A 57 7.74 -4.64 -10.60
C LEU A 57 7.35 -3.48 -9.67
N PRO A 58 6.05 -3.24 -9.35
CA PRO A 58 5.69 -2.22 -8.38
C PRO A 58 6.34 -2.47 -7.02
N SER A 59 6.30 -3.71 -6.53
CA SER A 59 6.89 -4.08 -5.24
C SER A 59 8.41 -3.93 -5.24
N LEU A 60 9.06 -4.30 -6.34
CA LEU A 60 10.52 -4.15 -6.50
C LEU A 60 10.94 -2.69 -6.46
N LEU A 61 10.23 -1.80 -7.18
CA LEU A 61 10.55 -0.38 -7.22
C LEU A 61 10.14 0.37 -5.95
N THR A 62 9.14 -0.11 -5.24
CA THR A 62 8.74 0.47 -3.95
C THR A 62 9.91 0.52 -2.97
N ILE A 63 10.77 -0.52 -2.91
CA ILE A 63 11.88 -0.61 -1.95
C ILE A 63 12.88 0.55 -2.11
N PRO A 64 13.52 0.77 -3.28
CA PRO A 64 14.47 1.87 -3.44
C PRO A 64 13.81 3.25 -3.27
N PHE A 65 12.55 3.41 -3.66
CA PHE A 65 11.85 4.68 -3.51
C PHE A 65 11.41 4.97 -2.07
N ILE A 66 11.19 3.96 -1.22
CA ILE A 66 11.06 4.15 0.24
C ILE A 66 12.33 4.77 0.81
N LEU A 67 13.51 4.24 0.45
CA LEU A 67 14.80 4.75 0.93
C LEU A 67 15.06 6.17 0.41
N LEU A 68 14.80 6.40 -0.87
CA LEU A 68 14.95 7.72 -1.49
C LEU A 68 14.01 8.74 -0.86
N SER A 69 12.75 8.39 -0.66
CA SER A 69 11.75 9.23 0.00
C SER A 69 12.18 9.59 1.41
N GLY A 70 12.67 8.62 2.20
CA GLY A 70 13.23 8.87 3.52
C GLY A 70 14.33 9.93 3.52
N LYS A 71 15.26 9.86 2.57
CA LYS A 71 16.34 10.84 2.41
C LYS A 71 15.84 12.20 1.91
N LEU A 72 14.84 12.21 1.03
CA LEU A 72 14.23 13.46 0.53
C LEU A 72 13.49 14.24 1.62
N THR A 73 12.92 13.55 2.62
CA THR A 73 12.22 14.20 3.74
C THR A 73 13.13 15.09 4.59
N GLU A 74 14.46 14.91 4.51
CA GLU A 74 15.42 15.78 5.16
C GLU A 74 15.55 17.16 4.49
N ARG A 75 15.24 17.23 3.18
CA ARG A 75 15.44 18.42 2.35
C ARG A 75 14.13 19.05 1.86
N ILE A 76 13.09 18.28 1.71
CA ILE A 76 11.82 18.69 1.12
C ILE A 76 10.71 18.52 2.16
N ASN A 77 9.74 19.42 2.12
CA ASN A 77 8.55 19.32 2.99
C ASN A 77 7.81 18.00 2.70
N ASN A 78 7.55 17.25 3.76
CA ASN A 78 6.93 15.92 3.69
C ASN A 78 5.54 15.93 3.00
N ILE A 79 4.79 17.01 3.17
CA ILE A 79 3.47 17.12 2.55
C ILE A 79 3.60 17.34 1.03
N VAL A 80 4.59 18.13 0.60
CA VAL A 80 4.88 18.28 -0.83
C VAL A 80 5.33 16.97 -1.44
N LEU A 81 6.24 16.26 -0.76
CA LEU A 81 6.71 14.95 -1.21
C LEU A 81 5.58 13.92 -1.28
N LEU A 82 4.69 13.93 -0.29
CA LEU A 82 3.48 13.12 -0.29
C LEU A 82 2.56 13.44 -1.48
N GLN A 83 2.32 14.74 -1.73
CA GLN A 83 1.50 15.18 -2.87
C GLN A 83 2.07 14.74 -4.21
N VAL A 84 3.40 14.83 -4.37
CA VAL A 84 4.08 14.31 -5.58
C VAL A 84 3.87 12.79 -5.71
N GLY A 85 4.04 12.03 -4.64
CA GLY A 85 3.76 10.59 -4.64
C GLY A 85 2.30 10.27 -5.00
N LEU A 86 1.34 11.02 -4.45
CA LEU A 86 -0.09 10.86 -4.76
C LEU A 86 -0.42 11.17 -6.22
N ILE A 87 0.19 12.20 -6.80
CA ILE A 87 0.03 12.56 -8.22
C ILE A 87 0.59 11.45 -9.11
N ILE A 88 1.80 10.97 -8.82
CA ILE A 88 2.42 9.88 -9.59
C ILE A 88 1.54 8.62 -9.52
N PHE A 89 1.03 8.29 -8.35
CA PHE A 89 0.15 7.13 -8.17
C PHE A 89 -1.16 7.29 -8.94
N ALA A 90 -1.83 8.44 -8.84
CA ALA A 90 -3.07 8.72 -9.56
C ALA A 90 -2.86 8.72 -11.08
N LEU A 91 -1.73 9.29 -11.54
CA LEU A 91 -1.36 9.29 -12.96
C LEU A 91 -1.13 7.86 -13.46
N SER A 92 -0.51 6.98 -12.65
CA SER A 92 -0.37 5.58 -13.03
C SER A 92 -1.74 4.90 -13.22
N GLY A 93 -2.72 5.19 -12.37
CA GLY A 93 -4.09 4.69 -12.52
C GLY A 93 -4.74 5.12 -13.84
N LEU A 94 -4.58 6.40 -14.21
CA LEU A 94 -5.07 6.91 -15.49
C LEU A 94 -4.37 6.22 -16.68
N LEU A 95 -3.05 6.11 -16.61
CA LEU A 95 -2.26 5.48 -17.66
C LEU A 95 -2.59 3.99 -17.83
N TYR A 96 -2.89 3.26 -16.75
CA TYR A 96 -3.37 1.88 -16.83
C TYR A 96 -4.66 1.76 -17.65
N MET A 97 -5.62 2.68 -17.45
CA MET A 97 -6.88 2.67 -18.21
C MET A 97 -6.69 2.98 -19.70
N LEU A 98 -5.64 3.74 -20.04
CA LEU A 98 -5.30 4.10 -21.42
C LEU A 98 -4.36 3.10 -22.09
N SER A 99 -3.79 2.17 -21.32
CA SER A 99 -2.80 1.22 -21.84
C SER A 99 -3.46 0.10 -22.61
N SER A 100 -3.00 -0.11 -23.85
CA SER A 100 -3.49 -1.16 -24.75
C SER A 100 -2.42 -2.20 -25.11
N ARG A 101 -1.17 -2.02 -24.63
CA ARG A 101 -0.03 -2.90 -24.94
C ARG A 101 0.67 -3.36 -23.65
N MET A 102 1.19 -4.58 -23.64
CA MET A 102 1.86 -5.16 -22.46
C MET A 102 3.01 -4.29 -21.97
N TRP A 103 3.89 -3.78 -22.85
CA TRP A 103 5.01 -2.93 -22.45
C TRP A 103 4.56 -1.63 -21.77
N GLN A 104 3.41 -1.07 -22.17
CA GLN A 104 2.83 0.12 -21.52
C GLN A 104 2.39 -0.21 -20.10
N LEU A 105 1.69 -1.34 -19.91
CA LEU A 105 1.28 -1.81 -18.59
C LEU A 105 2.49 -2.01 -17.66
N ILE A 106 3.58 -2.61 -18.18
CA ILE A 106 4.83 -2.79 -17.41
C ILE A 106 5.44 -1.43 -17.03
N ALA A 107 5.52 -0.48 -17.96
CA ALA A 107 6.04 0.85 -17.67
C ALA A 107 5.20 1.59 -16.63
N VAL A 108 3.88 1.46 -16.71
CA VAL A 108 2.95 2.06 -15.73
C VAL A 108 3.04 1.36 -14.37
N SER A 109 3.29 0.04 -14.35
CA SER A 109 3.58 -0.71 -13.11
C SER A 109 4.81 -0.16 -12.38
N ALA A 110 5.84 0.20 -13.14
CA ALA A 110 7.02 0.87 -12.59
C ALA A 110 6.67 2.23 -11.97
N LEU A 111 5.90 3.03 -12.67
CA LEU A 111 5.45 4.34 -12.18
C LEU A 111 4.62 4.22 -10.90
N LEU A 112 3.73 3.21 -10.83
CA LEU A 112 2.95 2.89 -9.64
C LEU A 112 3.85 2.55 -8.44
N GLY A 113 4.91 1.74 -8.67
CA GLY A 113 5.90 1.40 -7.64
C GLY A 113 6.66 2.61 -7.10
N ILE A 114 7.00 3.56 -7.97
CA ILE A 114 7.62 4.84 -7.59
C ILE A 114 6.68 5.64 -6.69
N GLY A 115 5.44 5.85 -7.12
CA GLY A 115 4.45 6.59 -6.35
C GLY A 115 4.17 5.97 -4.98
N SER A 116 3.97 4.66 -4.92
CA SER A 116 3.72 3.94 -3.66
C SER A 116 4.92 3.98 -2.72
N GLY A 117 6.15 3.83 -3.24
CA GLY A 117 7.39 3.92 -2.46
C GLY A 117 7.58 5.28 -1.80
N MET A 118 7.08 6.35 -2.42
CA MET A 118 7.08 7.68 -1.80
C MET A 118 6.01 7.82 -0.70
N ILE A 119 4.83 7.22 -0.87
CA ILE A 119 3.70 7.37 0.05
C ILE A 119 3.89 6.57 1.33
N VAL A 120 4.39 5.33 1.25
CA VAL A 120 4.49 4.39 2.38
C VAL A 120 5.18 4.98 3.62
N PRO A 121 6.42 5.53 3.54
CA PRO A 121 7.09 6.06 4.73
C PRO A 121 6.43 7.35 5.23
N LEU A 122 5.82 8.11 4.34
CA LEU A 122 5.16 9.37 4.70
C LEU A 122 3.84 9.12 5.44
N SER A 123 3.09 8.07 5.09
CA SER A 123 1.85 7.71 5.79
C SER A 123 2.11 7.36 7.26
N THR A 124 3.13 6.55 7.53
CA THR A 124 3.55 6.21 8.91
C THR A 124 4.16 7.41 9.63
N GLY A 125 4.90 8.25 8.91
CA GLY A 125 5.47 9.50 9.40
C GLY A 125 4.41 10.50 9.86
N LEU A 126 3.29 10.62 9.14
CA LEU A 126 2.17 11.49 9.52
C LEU A 126 1.57 11.08 10.87
N ILE A 127 1.33 9.79 11.10
CA ILE A 127 0.82 9.30 12.39
C ILE A 127 1.81 9.62 13.51
N SER A 128 3.09 9.36 13.28
CA SER A 128 4.14 9.59 14.29
C SER A 128 4.30 11.06 14.66
N ARG A 129 4.02 11.99 13.75
CA ARG A 129 4.12 13.44 13.97
C ARG A 129 2.90 14.05 14.65
N HIS A 130 1.70 13.57 14.31
CA HIS A 130 0.47 14.13 14.85
C HIS A 130 0.07 13.51 16.20
N PHE A 131 0.53 12.32 16.52
CA PHE A 131 0.11 11.58 17.70
C PHE A 131 1.29 11.15 18.58
N ILE A 132 1.12 11.20 19.90
CA ILE A 132 2.11 10.74 20.89
C ILE A 132 1.53 9.71 21.86
N GLY A 133 2.43 8.95 22.49
CA GLY A 133 2.10 7.99 23.53
C GLY A 133 1.00 7.00 23.09
N ARG A 134 0.00 6.80 23.94
CA ARG A 134 -1.10 5.87 23.74
C ARG A 134 -1.96 6.19 22.49
N TYR A 135 -2.11 7.48 22.17
CA TYR A 135 -2.84 7.91 20.98
C TYR A 135 -2.15 7.46 19.69
N ARG A 136 -0.81 7.51 19.63
CA ARG A 136 -0.03 7.02 18.49
C ARG A 136 -0.25 5.53 18.27
N THR A 137 -0.14 4.71 19.31
CA THR A 137 -0.33 3.26 19.21
C THR A 137 -1.75 2.94 18.71
N ARG A 138 -2.76 3.64 19.24
CA ARG A 138 -4.15 3.49 18.79
C ARG A 138 -4.32 3.85 17.31
N GLN A 139 -3.68 4.93 16.85
CA GLN A 139 -3.77 5.34 15.45
C GLN A 139 -3.05 4.39 14.50
N PHE A 140 -1.93 3.81 14.89
CA PHE A 140 -1.30 2.73 14.11
C PHE A 140 -2.21 1.50 14.00
N GLY A 141 -2.85 1.10 15.09
CA GLY A 141 -3.83 0.00 15.06
C GLY A 141 -5.01 0.29 14.13
N LEU A 142 -5.60 1.49 14.21
CA LEU A 142 -6.69 1.93 13.33
C LEU A 142 -6.25 2.02 11.86
N SER A 143 -5.07 2.58 11.62
CA SER A 143 -4.47 2.65 10.27
C SER A 143 -4.30 1.27 9.67
N SER A 144 -3.77 0.31 10.43
CA SER A 144 -3.64 -1.08 10.02
C SER A 144 -5.00 -1.73 9.73
N ALA A 145 -6.00 -1.49 10.57
CA ALA A 145 -7.35 -1.99 10.34
C ALA A 145 -7.96 -1.42 9.05
N ILE A 146 -7.82 -0.11 8.81
CA ILE A 146 -8.28 0.56 7.58
C ILE A 146 -7.58 -0.02 6.36
N THR A 147 -6.25 -0.22 6.40
CA THR A 147 -5.49 -0.83 5.31
C THR A 147 -6.02 -2.22 4.98
N ASN A 148 -6.28 -3.07 5.97
CA ASN A 148 -6.82 -4.41 5.75
C ASN A 148 -8.26 -4.41 5.24
N ILE A 149 -9.13 -3.53 5.76
CA ILE A 149 -10.50 -3.36 5.26
C ILE A 149 -10.46 -2.91 3.80
N THR A 150 -9.59 -1.94 3.47
CA THR A 150 -9.40 -1.48 2.09
C THR A 150 -8.92 -2.61 1.20
N LEU A 151 -7.95 -3.42 1.67
CA LEU A 151 -7.44 -4.58 0.94
C LEU A 151 -8.58 -5.54 0.57
N VAL A 152 -9.37 -5.96 1.54
CA VAL A 152 -10.48 -6.91 1.32
C VAL A 152 -11.54 -6.31 0.39
N THR A 153 -11.97 -5.08 0.66
CA THR A 153 -13.01 -4.41 -0.13
C THR A 153 -12.55 -4.19 -1.58
N ALA A 154 -11.31 -3.72 -1.75
CA ALA A 154 -10.75 -3.47 -3.08
C ALA A 154 -10.51 -4.77 -3.84
N THR A 155 -10.10 -5.87 -3.19
CA THR A 155 -9.94 -7.18 -3.83
C THR A 155 -11.27 -7.68 -4.37
N VAL A 156 -12.34 -7.63 -3.58
CA VAL A 156 -13.68 -8.05 -4.02
C VAL A 156 -14.15 -7.18 -5.17
N LEU A 157 -13.99 -5.86 -5.04
CA LEU A 157 -14.42 -4.90 -6.07
C LEU A 157 -13.65 -5.11 -7.38
N THR A 158 -12.32 -5.23 -7.32
CA THR A 158 -11.49 -5.44 -8.53
C THR A 158 -11.74 -6.79 -9.16
N GLY A 159 -12.01 -7.85 -8.38
CA GLY A 159 -12.42 -9.15 -8.90
C GLY A 159 -13.72 -9.07 -9.69
N TYR A 160 -14.76 -8.45 -9.12
CA TYR A 160 -16.03 -8.25 -9.81
C TYR A 160 -15.91 -7.38 -11.06
N LEU A 161 -15.15 -6.29 -11.00
CA LEU A 161 -14.93 -5.40 -12.14
C LEU A 161 -14.13 -6.10 -13.27
N ALA A 162 -13.23 -7.00 -12.94
CA ALA A 162 -12.44 -7.77 -13.90
C ALA A 162 -13.31 -8.71 -14.75
N GLU A 163 -14.41 -9.23 -14.20
CA GLU A 163 -15.36 -10.07 -14.97
C GLU A 163 -16.11 -9.28 -16.04
N ILE A 164 -16.34 -7.96 -15.80
CA ILE A 164 -17.04 -7.09 -16.75
C ILE A 164 -16.09 -6.62 -17.85
N ASN A 165 -14.93 -6.09 -17.45
CA ASN A 165 -13.90 -5.59 -18.36
C ASN A 165 -12.55 -5.51 -17.63
N TRP A 166 -11.50 -6.02 -18.25
CA TRP A 166 -10.16 -6.07 -17.67
C TRP A 166 -9.53 -4.70 -17.37
N HIS A 167 -10.04 -3.60 -17.95
CA HIS A 167 -9.59 -2.25 -17.61
C HIS A 167 -10.25 -1.68 -16.33
N LEU A 168 -11.45 -2.13 -15.98
CA LEU A 168 -12.23 -1.56 -14.87
C LEU A 168 -11.56 -1.71 -13.50
N PRO A 169 -10.82 -2.78 -13.17
CA PRO A 169 -10.10 -2.90 -11.91
C PRO A 169 -9.17 -1.71 -11.62
N PHE A 170 -8.60 -1.09 -12.64
CA PHE A 170 -7.69 0.05 -12.48
C PHE A 170 -8.37 1.32 -11.96
N ILE A 171 -9.71 1.36 -11.94
CA ILE A 171 -10.48 2.48 -11.36
C ILE A 171 -10.14 2.70 -9.87
N VAL A 172 -9.74 1.63 -9.17
CA VAL A 172 -9.34 1.70 -7.76
C VAL A 172 -8.10 2.58 -7.57
N TYR A 173 -7.26 2.72 -8.60
CA TYR A 173 -6.09 3.59 -8.58
C TYR A 173 -6.42 5.09 -8.73
N PHE A 174 -7.69 5.48 -8.83
CA PHE A 174 -8.12 6.88 -8.69
C PHE A 174 -8.35 7.30 -7.24
N PHE A 175 -8.41 6.35 -6.30
CA PHE A 175 -8.57 6.68 -4.88
C PHE A 175 -7.52 7.67 -4.34
N PRO A 176 -6.24 7.67 -4.78
CA PRO A 176 -5.25 8.68 -4.43
C PRO A 176 -5.66 10.11 -4.72
N VAL A 177 -6.54 10.36 -5.69
CA VAL A 177 -7.07 11.71 -6.00
C VAL A 177 -7.83 12.27 -4.79
N VAL A 178 -8.64 11.44 -4.14
CA VAL A 178 -9.35 11.84 -2.91
C VAL A 178 -8.36 12.19 -1.80
N SER A 179 -7.34 11.34 -1.61
CA SER A 179 -6.29 11.56 -0.63
C SER A 179 -5.46 12.81 -0.94
N PHE A 180 -5.27 13.13 -2.23
CA PHE A 180 -4.58 14.34 -2.66
C PHE A 180 -5.34 15.61 -2.23
N PHE A 181 -6.65 15.68 -2.45
CA PHE A 181 -7.45 16.81 -1.98
C PHE A 181 -7.48 16.91 -0.46
N LEU A 182 -7.56 15.78 0.25
CA LEU A 182 -7.49 15.77 1.70
C LEU A 182 -6.11 16.20 2.23
N SER A 183 -5.03 15.99 1.47
CA SER A 183 -3.67 16.40 1.85
C SER A 183 -3.50 17.91 2.01
N PHE A 184 -4.31 18.73 1.36
CA PHE A 184 -4.28 20.19 1.53
C PHE A 184 -4.70 20.63 2.93
N TYR A 185 -5.59 19.86 3.57
CA TYR A 185 -5.99 20.13 4.96
C TYR A 185 -4.87 19.76 5.95
N LEU A 186 -4.04 18.76 5.64
CA LEU A 186 -2.87 18.44 6.45
C LEU A 186 -1.84 19.57 6.50
N LYS A 187 -1.69 20.33 5.39
CA LYS A 187 -0.75 21.46 5.31
C LYS A 187 -1.21 22.65 6.17
N ARG A 188 -2.51 22.82 6.34
CA ARG A 188 -3.09 23.92 7.12
C ARG A 188 -2.92 23.74 8.62
N ASP A 189 -2.90 22.48 9.07
CA ASP A 189 -2.74 22.10 10.47
C ASP A 189 -1.29 21.76 10.86
N THR A 190 -0.31 22.16 10.05
CA THR A 190 1.09 22.04 10.43
C THR A 190 1.35 23.01 11.58
N ILE A 191 0.85 22.64 12.76
CA ILE A 191 1.42 23.11 14.00
C ILE A 191 2.91 22.84 13.83
N SER A 192 3.70 23.88 13.96
CA SER A 192 5.16 23.81 14.02
C SER A 192 5.53 22.80 15.12
N VAL A 193 5.38 21.53 14.79
CA VAL A 193 5.97 20.48 15.60
C VAL A 193 7.44 20.64 15.34
N ALA A 194 8.09 21.32 16.28
CA ALA A 194 9.54 21.36 16.34
C ALA A 194 10.03 19.95 16.02
N PRO A 195 11.06 19.81 15.14
CA PRO A 195 11.58 18.50 14.83
C PRO A 195 11.77 17.79 16.16
N VAL A 196 11.02 16.74 16.41
CA VAL A 196 11.26 15.90 17.57
C VAL A 196 12.68 15.44 17.34
N LYS A 197 13.62 16.14 17.96
CA LYS A 197 14.97 15.62 18.15
C LYS A 197 14.70 14.34 18.94
N VAL A 198 14.58 13.23 18.21
CA VAL A 198 14.71 11.92 18.81
C VAL A 198 16.14 11.93 19.31
N THR A 199 16.31 12.42 20.53
CA THR A 199 17.49 12.14 21.30
C THR A 199 17.42 10.63 21.48
N VAL A 200 18.01 9.90 20.55
CA VAL A 200 18.32 8.49 20.73
C VAL A 200 19.39 8.46 21.80
N SER A 201 18.95 8.72 23.04
CA SER A 201 19.76 8.59 24.23
C SER A 201 19.76 7.09 24.59
N GLY A 202 20.46 6.32 23.83
CA GLY A 202 20.69 4.91 24.04
C GLY A 202 21.50 4.39 22.86
N LYS A 203 22.59 3.68 23.13
CA LYS A 203 23.29 2.89 22.13
C LYS A 203 22.24 1.95 21.53
N ILE A 204 21.87 2.16 20.27
CA ILE A 204 21.01 1.22 19.53
C ILE A 204 21.80 -0.09 19.56
N GLU A 205 21.29 -1.07 20.31
CA GLU A 205 21.84 -2.42 20.25
C GLU A 205 21.50 -2.99 18.87
N VAL A 206 22.39 -2.76 17.91
CA VAL A 206 22.23 -3.19 16.51
C VAL A 206 21.86 -4.68 16.46
N LYS A 207 22.45 -5.50 17.35
CA LYS A 207 22.15 -6.91 17.45
C LYS A 207 20.67 -7.17 17.79
N ARG A 208 20.08 -6.39 18.71
CA ARG A 208 18.66 -6.52 19.08
C ARG A 208 17.74 -6.05 17.96
N LEU A 209 18.12 -4.97 17.26
CA LEU A 209 17.38 -4.48 16.12
C LEU A 209 17.36 -5.49 14.98
N VAL A 210 18.53 -6.05 14.63
CA VAL A 210 18.64 -7.10 13.60
C VAL A 210 17.85 -8.35 13.98
N SER A 211 17.92 -8.78 15.25
CA SER A 211 17.14 -9.92 15.73
C SER A 211 15.63 -9.70 15.59
N LEU A 212 15.14 -8.50 15.93
CA LEU A 212 13.72 -8.15 15.75
C LEU A 212 13.30 -8.09 14.28
N MET A 213 14.17 -7.57 13.40
CA MET A 213 13.93 -7.55 11.95
C MET A 213 13.86 -8.96 11.37
N LEU A 214 14.78 -9.84 11.76
CA LEU A 214 14.78 -11.23 11.33
C LEU A 214 13.54 -11.98 11.83
N PHE A 215 13.15 -11.78 13.09
CA PHE A 215 11.94 -12.37 13.65
C PHE A 215 10.69 -11.91 12.93
N TYR A 216 10.56 -10.60 12.68
CA TYR A 216 9.44 -10.04 11.92
C TYR A 216 9.42 -10.59 10.49
N GLY A 217 10.58 -10.65 9.82
CA GLY A 217 10.70 -11.25 8.50
C GLY A 217 10.27 -12.71 8.44
N LEU A 218 10.68 -13.50 9.44
CA LEU A 218 10.29 -14.92 9.56
C LEU A 218 8.77 -15.07 9.73
N VAL A 219 8.15 -14.29 10.63
CA VAL A 219 6.70 -14.33 10.87
C VAL A 219 5.93 -13.93 9.61
N THR A 220 6.38 -12.88 8.91
CA THR A 220 5.77 -12.44 7.65
C THR A 220 5.91 -13.51 6.57
N TYR A 221 7.08 -14.14 6.46
CA TYR A 221 7.33 -15.21 5.50
C TYR A 221 6.41 -16.42 5.75
N LEU A 222 6.27 -16.84 7.00
CA LEU A 222 5.35 -17.92 7.37
C LEU A 222 3.89 -17.58 7.04
N ALA A 223 3.45 -16.34 7.31
CA ALA A 223 2.10 -15.88 6.97
C ALA A 223 1.85 -15.93 5.46
N VAL A 224 2.84 -15.53 4.67
CA VAL A 224 2.78 -15.56 3.20
C VAL A 224 2.70 -17.01 2.70
N ILE A 225 3.53 -17.92 3.21
CA ILE A 225 3.49 -19.35 2.84
C ILE A 225 2.09 -19.93 3.13
N VAL A 226 1.54 -19.69 4.32
CA VAL A 226 0.21 -20.16 4.67
C VAL A 226 -0.84 -19.63 3.70
N SER A 227 -0.80 -18.33 3.40
CA SER A 227 -1.75 -17.68 2.48
C SER A 227 -1.70 -18.26 1.06
N PHE A 228 -0.51 -18.55 0.55
CA PHE A 228 -0.34 -19.14 -0.78
C PHE A 228 -0.71 -20.62 -0.85
N ASN A 229 -0.49 -21.38 0.21
CA ASN A 229 -0.80 -22.81 0.24
C ASN A 229 -2.26 -23.11 0.63
N LEU A 230 -2.96 -22.18 1.28
CA LEU A 230 -4.34 -22.37 1.73
C LEU A 230 -5.30 -22.80 0.61
N PRO A 231 -5.30 -22.19 -0.60
CA PRO A 231 -6.16 -22.62 -1.71
C PRO A 231 -5.88 -24.07 -2.16
N PHE A 232 -4.61 -24.49 -2.16
CA PHE A 232 -4.25 -25.87 -2.50
C PHE A 232 -4.73 -26.87 -1.45
N LEU A 233 -4.59 -26.54 -0.16
CA LEU A 233 -5.09 -27.38 0.92
C LEU A 233 -6.62 -27.50 0.90
N MET A 234 -7.33 -26.42 0.59
CA MET A 234 -8.80 -26.44 0.44
C MET A 234 -9.24 -27.30 -0.73
N ARG A 235 -8.53 -27.26 -1.86
CA ARG A 235 -8.81 -28.08 -3.04
C ARG A 235 -8.56 -29.57 -2.78
N VAL A 236 -7.50 -29.92 -2.06
CA VAL A 236 -7.22 -31.30 -1.64
C VAL A 236 -8.29 -31.80 -0.68
N SER A 237 -8.72 -30.96 0.27
CA SER A 237 -9.79 -31.30 1.22
C SER A 237 -11.15 -31.49 0.56
N SER A 238 -11.50 -30.71 -0.47
CA SER A 238 -12.75 -30.89 -1.23
C SER A 238 -12.73 -32.19 -2.02
N ASN A 239 -11.64 -32.48 -2.71
CA ASN A 239 -11.50 -33.75 -3.44
C ASN A 239 -11.58 -34.97 -2.51
N MET A 240 -10.97 -34.93 -1.31
CA MET A 240 -11.09 -36.04 -0.33
C MET A 240 -12.51 -36.23 0.18
N ARG A 241 -13.31 -35.18 0.29
CA ARG A 241 -14.74 -35.28 0.67
C ARG A 241 -15.56 -35.96 -0.43
N ASP A 242 -15.30 -35.63 -1.68
CA ASP A 242 -16.00 -36.25 -2.82
C ASP A 242 -15.71 -37.76 -2.91
N TRP A 243 -14.48 -38.20 -2.63
CA TRP A 243 -14.10 -39.61 -2.56
C TRP A 243 -14.78 -40.36 -1.37
N ALA A 244 -15.03 -39.66 -0.26
CA ALA A 244 -15.71 -40.24 0.91
C ALA A 244 -17.21 -40.39 0.74
N LEU A 245 -17.82 -39.61 -0.18
CA LEU A 245 -19.27 -39.67 -0.49
C LEU A 245 -19.61 -40.68 -1.60
N VAL A 246 -18.61 -41.23 -2.31
CA VAL A 246 -18.76 -42.22 -3.40
C VAL A 246 -18.57 -43.67 -2.88
N ARG A 247 -18.31 -43.86 -1.59
CA ARG A 247 -18.31 -45.16 -0.90
C ARG A 247 -19.54 -45.29 -0.01
#